data_7925c8829b91631a6a4c3604f1332332
#
_entry.id   7925c8829b91631a6a4c3604f1332332
#
_cell.length_a   1.000
_cell.length_b   1.000
_cell.length_c   1.000
_cell.angle_alpha   90.00
_cell.angle_beta   90.00
_cell.angle_gamma   90.00
#
_symmetry.space_group_name_H-M   'P 1'
#
loop_
_entity.id
_entity.type
_entity.pdbx_description
1 polymer ?
#
loop_
_entity_poly.entity_id
_entity_poly.type
_entity_poly.pdbx_seq_one_letter_code
_entity_poly.pdbx_strand_id
1 'polypeptide(L)' 'MIQTEVGKAASVASEISAISGVTQAEDVTGPYDVIVRAEARNVDELGKLVVAQIQAVEGITRTLTCPIVHI' A
#
# COMPACT_ATOMS: atom_id res chain seq x y z
N MET A 1 1.76 0.45 -5.04
CA MET A 1 1.97 -0.91 -5.60
C MET A 1 2.89 -1.68 -4.68
N ILE A 2 2.52 -2.88 -4.34
CA ILE A 2 3.18 -3.65 -3.28
C ILE A 2 3.50 -5.05 -3.78
N GLN A 3 4.72 -5.50 -3.53
CA GLN A 3 5.10 -6.90 -3.69
C GLN A 3 5.06 -7.58 -2.32
N THR A 4 4.56 -8.80 -2.28
CA THR A 4 4.44 -9.58 -1.06
C THR A 4 5.16 -10.91 -1.19
N GLU A 5 5.35 -11.58 -0.06
CA GLU A 5 5.76 -12.98 -0.05
C GLU A 5 4.67 -13.84 -0.69
N VAL A 6 5.08 -14.99 -1.25
CA VAL A 6 4.17 -15.92 -1.92
C VAL A 6 3.04 -16.32 -0.96
N GLY A 7 1.80 -16.21 -1.44
CA GLY A 7 0.62 -16.56 -0.66
C GLY A 7 0.17 -15.52 0.36
N LYS A 8 0.80 -14.34 0.40
CA LYS A 8 0.48 -13.30 1.38
C LYS A 8 -0.34 -12.14 0.83
N ALA A 9 -0.58 -12.07 -0.48
CA ALA A 9 -1.23 -10.92 -1.10
C ALA A 9 -2.60 -10.61 -0.49
N ALA A 10 -3.45 -11.60 -0.32
CA ALA A 10 -4.80 -11.39 0.22
C ALA A 10 -4.77 -10.90 1.67
N SER A 11 -3.91 -11.47 2.52
CA SER A 11 -3.81 -11.04 3.91
C SER A 11 -3.20 -9.64 4.03
N VAL A 12 -2.21 -9.32 3.21
CA VAL A 12 -1.62 -7.98 3.16
C VAL A 12 -2.67 -6.95 2.72
N ALA A 13 -3.43 -7.24 1.67
CA ALA A 13 -4.49 -6.34 1.20
C ALA A 13 -5.54 -6.10 2.29
N SER A 14 -5.93 -7.15 3.01
CA SER A 14 -6.90 -7.06 4.10
C SER A 14 -6.38 -6.18 5.25
N GLU A 15 -5.15 -6.37 5.67
CA GLU A 15 -4.56 -5.58 6.75
C GLU A 15 -4.38 -4.12 6.35
N ILE A 16 -3.95 -3.85 5.13
CA ILE A 16 -3.76 -2.49 4.64
C ILE A 16 -5.10 -1.77 4.53
N SER A 17 -6.16 -2.45 4.12
CA SER A 17 -7.48 -1.82 3.99
C SER A 17 -8.03 -1.29 5.31
N ALA A 18 -7.54 -1.78 6.44
CA ALA A 18 -7.92 -1.31 7.77
C ALA A 18 -7.16 -0.05 8.20
N ILE A 19 -6.16 0.39 7.47
CA ILE A 19 -5.34 1.55 7.82
C ILE A 19 -6.11 2.83 7.47
N SER A 20 -6.13 3.79 8.40
CA SER A 20 -6.72 5.11 8.16
C SER A 20 -5.96 5.82 7.03
N GLY A 21 -6.70 6.41 6.08
CA GLY A 21 -6.13 7.06 4.91
C GLY A 21 -6.08 6.16 3.68
N VAL A 22 -6.21 4.85 3.83
CA VAL A 22 -6.31 3.92 2.72
C VAL A 22 -7.77 3.86 2.27
N THR A 23 -8.01 4.19 1.00
CA THR A 23 -9.36 4.18 0.44
C THR A 23 -9.68 2.87 -0.27
N GLN A 24 -8.66 2.18 -0.75
CA GLN A 24 -8.82 0.91 -1.46
C GLN A 24 -7.54 0.11 -1.40
N ALA A 25 -7.66 -1.21 -1.23
CA ALA A 25 -6.55 -2.14 -1.32
C ALA A 25 -7.05 -3.42 -2.01
N GLU A 26 -6.41 -3.80 -3.10
CA GLU A 26 -6.81 -4.96 -3.89
C GLU A 26 -5.61 -5.84 -4.20
N ASP A 27 -5.77 -7.15 -4.04
CA ASP A 27 -4.79 -8.10 -4.52
C ASP A 27 -4.97 -8.27 -6.04
N VAL A 28 -3.86 -8.35 -6.75
CA VAL A 28 -3.84 -8.36 -8.22
C VAL A 28 -2.84 -9.40 -8.71
N THR A 29 -2.90 -9.71 -10.00
CA THR A 29 -1.89 -10.53 -10.66
C THR A 29 -0.99 -9.64 -11.50
N GLY A 30 0.29 -10.03 -11.63
CA GLY A 30 1.26 -9.26 -12.41
C GLY A 30 2.56 -9.08 -11.64
N PRO A 31 3.35 -8.06 -11.99
CA PRO A 31 4.64 -7.82 -11.32
C PRO A 31 4.50 -7.34 -9.87
N TYR A 32 3.32 -6.89 -9.49
CA TYR A 32 2.98 -6.53 -8.10
C TYR A 32 1.79 -7.36 -7.63
N ASP A 33 1.67 -7.53 -6.33
CA ASP A 33 0.67 -8.40 -5.72
C ASP A 33 -0.53 -7.63 -5.18
N VAL A 34 -0.32 -6.39 -4.75
CA VAL A 34 -1.36 -5.55 -4.16
C VAL A 34 -1.27 -4.13 -4.71
N ILE A 35 -2.40 -3.57 -5.11
CA ILE A 35 -2.51 -2.16 -5.45
C ILE A 35 -3.31 -1.47 -4.35
N VAL A 36 -2.76 -0.38 -3.80
CA VAL A 36 -3.36 0.39 -2.73
C VAL A 36 -3.60 1.82 -3.22
N ARG A 37 -4.80 2.31 -3.00
CA ARG A 37 -5.12 3.72 -3.14
C ARG A 37 -5.23 4.35 -1.76
N ALA A 38 -4.46 5.39 -1.53
CA ALA A 38 -4.46 6.10 -0.27
C ALA A 38 -4.53 7.60 -0.52
N GLU A 39 -5.06 8.34 0.45
CA GLU A 39 -5.14 9.79 0.40
C GLU A 39 -4.45 10.39 1.60
N ALA A 40 -3.71 11.47 1.36
CA ALA A 40 -3.04 12.25 2.39
C ALA A 40 -3.11 13.72 2.00
N ARG A 41 -2.97 14.62 2.97
CA ARG A 41 -3.05 16.06 2.72
C ARG A 41 -1.86 16.58 1.94
N ASN A 42 -0.72 15.93 2.07
CA ASN A 42 0.51 16.34 1.42
C ASN A 42 1.47 15.16 1.29
N VAL A 43 2.58 15.37 0.60
CA VAL A 43 3.56 14.32 0.33
C VAL A 43 4.21 13.82 1.63
N ASP A 44 4.42 14.70 2.62
CA ASP A 44 5.01 14.30 3.89
C ASP A 44 4.10 13.33 4.66
N GLU A 45 2.79 13.58 4.69
CA GLU A 45 1.83 12.66 5.30
C GLU A 45 1.76 11.34 4.54
N LEU A 46 1.81 11.39 3.21
CA LEU A 46 1.83 10.20 2.39
C LEU A 46 3.06 9.34 2.70
N GLY A 47 4.23 9.96 2.81
CA GLY A 47 5.46 9.28 3.17
C GLY A 47 5.38 8.62 4.54
N LYS A 48 4.83 9.30 5.52
CA LYS A 48 4.63 8.74 6.86
C LYS A 48 3.66 7.57 6.85
N LEU A 49 2.58 7.66 6.08
CA LEU A 49 1.63 6.57 5.94
C LEU A 49 2.31 5.32 5.38
N VAL A 50 3.08 5.48 4.30
CA VAL A 50 3.78 4.36 3.68
C VAL A 50 4.81 3.75 4.61
N VAL A 51 5.69 4.57 5.19
CA VAL A 51 6.80 4.07 6.00
C VAL A 51 6.33 3.54 7.35
N ALA A 52 5.46 4.27 8.05
CA ALA A 52 5.12 3.92 9.42
C ALA A 52 4.00 2.88 9.51
N GLN A 53 3.13 2.80 8.54
CA GLN A 53 1.96 1.92 8.61
C GLN A 53 1.94 0.83 7.55
N ILE A 54 2.12 1.18 6.29
CA ILE A 54 2.04 0.18 5.22
C ILE A 54 3.23 -0.78 5.28
N GLN A 55 4.45 -0.25 5.40
CA GLN A 55 5.64 -1.10 5.45
C GLN A 55 5.77 -1.91 6.74
N ALA A 56 4.99 -1.58 7.76
CA ALA A 56 4.93 -2.36 8.99
C ALA A 56 4.08 -3.62 8.86
N VAL A 57 3.29 -3.75 7.81
CA VAL A 57 2.47 -4.95 7.58
C VAL A 57 3.38 -6.13 7.23
N GLU A 58 3.20 -7.25 7.93
CA GLU A 58 3.98 -8.45 7.71
C GLU A 58 3.65 -9.07 6.35
N GLY A 59 4.67 -9.53 5.64
CA GLY A 59 4.52 -10.18 4.33
C GLY A 59 4.87 -9.27 3.15
N ILE A 60 5.09 -7.98 3.37
CA ILE A 60 5.51 -7.05 2.34
C ILE A 60 7.01 -7.18 2.09
N THR A 61 7.39 -7.35 0.83
CA THR A 61 8.79 -7.43 0.42
C THR A 61 9.27 -6.14 -0.25
N ARG A 62 8.37 -5.41 -0.90
CA ARG A 62 8.73 -4.19 -1.61
C ARG A 62 7.50 -3.31 -1.83
N THR A 63 7.70 -1.99 -1.77
CA THR A 63 6.66 -1.01 -2.10
C THR A 63 7.16 -0.03 -3.15
N LEU A 64 6.25 0.40 -4.01
CA LEU A 64 6.48 1.50 -4.96
C LEU A 64 5.34 2.50 -4.81
N THR A 65 5.69 3.72 -4.46
CA THR A 65 4.71 4.80 -4.28
C THR A 65 4.66 5.67 -5.52
N CYS A 66 3.45 5.87 -6.04
CA CYS A 66 3.21 6.70 -7.22
C CYS A 66 2.28 7.85 -6.80
N PRO A 67 2.83 9.03 -6.46
CA PRO A 67 2.00 10.17 -6.10
C PRO A 67 1.21 10.67 -7.31
N ILE A 68 -0.05 11.01 -7.08
CA ILE A 68 -0.87 11.66 -8.10
C ILE A 68 -0.69 13.17 -7.95
N VAL A 69 -0.25 13.81 -9.02
CA VAL A 69 -0.04 15.27 -9.04
C VAL A 69 -1.22 15.92 -9.77
N HIS A 70 -1.89 16.83 -9.09
CA HIS A 70 -2.94 17.64 -9.67
C HIS A 70 -2.36 18.99 -10.05
N ILE A 71 -2.48 19.32 -11.34
CA ILE A 71 -2.01 20.58 -11.89
C ILE A 71 -3.18 21.49 -12.15
#